data_b14a1e2ced3d2d95aa62a4e03509ff3b
#
_entry.id   b14a1e2ced3d2d95aa62a4e03509ff3b
#
_cell.length_a   1.000
_cell.length_b   1.000
_cell.length_c   1.000
_cell.angle_alpha   90.00
_cell.angle_beta   90.00
_cell.angle_gamma   90.00
#
_symmetry.space_group_name_H-M   'P 1'
#
loop_
_entity.id
_entity.type
_entity.pdbx_description
1 polymer ?
#
loop_
_entity_poly.entity_id
_entity_poly.type
_entity_poly.pdbx_seq_one_letter_code
_entity_poly.pdbx_strand_id
1 'polypeptide(L)'
;VGSTMTGNRPIVEYMTFNFSLVGIDQIINNAAKMRQMSAGQFPMPMVFRGPTASAGQLGATHSQAFENWFANTPGLKVVVPSTVYDAKGLLKAAIRDNAPVIFMESEQMYGDKGEVPDGEYTIPIGVADIKREGTDVTIVSFGKIILVLI
;
A
#
# COMPACT_ATOMS: atom_id res chain seq x y z
N VAL A 1 -4.27 14.78 6.09
CA VAL A 1 -3.83 14.67 7.49
C VAL A 1 -4.85 15.33 8.41
N GLY A 2 -5.13 16.65 8.27
CA GLY A 2 -6.07 17.34 9.18
C GLY A 2 -7.46 16.71 9.28
N SER A 3 -7.98 16.15 8.21
CA SER A 3 -9.28 15.46 8.20
C SER A 3 -9.34 14.22 9.11
N THR A 4 -8.23 13.53 9.34
CA THR A 4 -8.20 12.38 10.26
C THR A 4 -8.39 12.80 11.72
N MET A 5 -7.93 14.00 12.07
CA MET A 5 -8.07 14.53 13.44
C MET A 5 -9.53 14.82 13.81
N THR A 6 -10.41 14.93 12.81
CA THR A 6 -11.86 15.14 12.99
C THR A 6 -12.67 13.84 12.82
N GLY A 7 -12.00 12.67 12.80
CA GLY A 7 -12.65 11.37 12.76
C GLY A 7 -12.87 10.78 11.37
N ASN A 8 -12.45 11.46 10.31
CA ASN A 8 -12.56 10.91 8.95
C ASN A 8 -11.49 9.87 8.65
N ARG A 9 -11.77 8.99 7.68
CA ARG A 9 -10.83 8.00 7.11
C ARG A 9 -10.59 8.31 5.64
N PRO A 10 -9.76 9.32 5.31
CA PRO A 10 -9.55 9.71 3.93
C PRO A 10 -8.73 8.69 3.15
N ILE A 11 -9.10 8.53 1.89
CA ILE A 11 -8.30 7.83 0.90
C ILE A 11 -7.77 8.88 -0.06
N VAL A 12 -6.46 9.02 -0.12
CA VAL A 12 -5.77 9.95 -1.02
C VAL A 12 -5.25 9.16 -2.20
N GLU A 13 -5.72 9.47 -3.39
CA GLU A 13 -5.30 8.81 -4.61
C GLU A 13 -4.28 9.67 -5.37
N TYR A 14 -3.18 9.05 -5.76
CA TYR A 14 -2.22 9.58 -6.72
C TYR A 14 -2.44 8.88 -8.06
N MET A 15 -2.58 9.64 -9.14
CA MET A 15 -2.74 9.08 -10.49
C MET A 15 -1.57 8.17 -10.87
N THR A 16 -0.37 8.55 -10.43
CA THR A 16 0.79 7.67 -10.31
C THR A 16 1.51 8.01 -9.01
N PHE A 17 2.01 7.00 -8.30
CA PHE A 17 2.66 7.19 -7.01
C PHE A 17 3.97 8.01 -7.12
N ASN A 18 4.50 8.16 -8.34
CA ASN A 18 5.61 9.07 -8.62
C ASN A 18 5.33 10.50 -8.13
N PHE A 19 4.09 10.98 -8.24
CA PHE A 19 3.72 12.32 -7.81
C PHE A 19 3.37 12.44 -6.32
N SER A 20 3.49 11.35 -5.56
CA SER A 20 3.49 11.46 -4.10
C SER A 20 4.68 12.29 -3.59
N LEU A 21 5.73 12.45 -4.38
CA LEU A 21 6.89 13.29 -4.05
C LEU A 21 6.52 14.77 -3.86
N VAL A 22 5.48 15.26 -4.52
CA VAL A 22 4.98 16.63 -4.32
C VAL A 22 4.39 16.80 -2.91
N GLY A 23 3.81 15.73 -2.36
CA GLY A 23 3.22 15.72 -1.03
C GLY A 23 4.00 14.95 0.03
N ILE A 24 5.27 14.61 -0.23
CA ILE A 24 6.04 13.67 0.59
C ILE A 24 6.21 14.15 2.03
N ASP A 25 6.34 15.45 2.26
CA ASP A 25 6.39 16.03 3.60
C ASP A 25 5.12 15.70 4.40
N GLN A 26 3.96 15.81 3.77
CA GLN A 26 2.68 15.50 4.42
C GLN A 26 2.54 14.02 4.77
N ILE A 27 3.17 13.13 4.02
CA ILE A 27 3.19 11.69 4.29
C ILE A 27 4.18 11.38 5.41
N ILE A 28 5.44 11.80 5.26
CA ILE A 28 6.56 11.38 6.12
C ILE A 28 6.61 12.16 7.42
N ASN A 29 6.49 13.48 7.37
CA ASN A 29 6.63 14.34 8.55
C ASN A 29 5.31 14.55 9.29
N ASN A 30 4.18 14.51 8.60
CA ASN A 30 2.89 14.73 9.22
C ASN A 30 2.14 13.41 9.48
N ALA A 31 1.69 12.69 8.45
CA ALA A 31 0.88 11.49 8.65
C ALA A 31 1.61 10.42 9.48
N ALA A 32 2.86 10.11 9.14
CA ALA A 32 3.63 9.08 9.82
C ALA A 32 3.99 9.43 11.29
N LYS A 33 4.05 10.72 11.64
CA LYS A 33 4.57 11.16 12.95
C LYS A 33 3.49 11.68 13.90
N MET A 34 2.34 12.11 13.38
CA MET A 34 1.32 12.78 14.18
C MET A 34 0.85 11.95 15.38
N ARG A 35 0.67 10.63 15.20
CA ARG A 35 0.28 9.75 16.29
C ARG A 35 1.30 9.73 17.43
N GLN A 36 2.60 9.70 17.09
CA GLN A 36 3.67 9.73 18.07
C GLN A 36 3.77 11.11 18.73
N MET A 37 3.76 12.19 17.95
CA MET A 37 3.88 13.55 18.46
C MET A 37 2.71 13.95 19.35
N SER A 38 1.53 13.38 19.12
CA SER A 38 0.34 13.61 19.95
C SER A 38 0.22 12.63 21.13
N ALA A 39 1.26 11.84 21.42
CA ALA A 39 1.18 10.79 22.45
C ALA A 39 -0.03 9.84 22.26
N GLY A 40 -0.37 9.53 21.00
CA GLY A 40 -1.47 8.64 20.63
C GLY A 40 -2.86 9.28 20.60
N GLN A 41 -3.00 10.57 20.87
CA GLN A 41 -4.30 11.25 20.89
C GLN A 41 -4.95 11.31 19.50
N PHE A 42 -4.13 11.43 18.44
CA PHE A 42 -4.63 11.45 17.08
C PHE A 42 -4.25 10.16 16.33
N PRO A 43 -5.18 9.23 16.14
CA PRO A 43 -5.00 8.17 15.16
C PRO A 43 -4.94 8.78 13.77
N MET A 44 -4.17 8.16 12.88
CA MET A 44 -4.01 8.62 11.49
C MET A 44 -4.59 7.59 10.51
N PRO A 45 -5.91 7.32 10.55
CA PRO A 45 -6.54 6.29 9.73
C PRO A 45 -6.71 6.77 8.30
N MET A 46 -5.65 6.76 7.53
CA MET A 46 -5.69 7.22 6.15
C MET A 46 -4.92 6.28 5.21
N VAL A 47 -5.37 6.22 3.97
CA VAL A 47 -4.75 5.45 2.91
C VAL A 47 -4.23 6.39 1.84
N PHE A 48 -2.98 6.22 1.45
CA PHE A 48 -2.41 6.81 0.25
C PHE A 48 -2.28 5.70 -0.78
N ARG A 49 -2.96 5.80 -1.91
CA ARG A 49 -2.95 4.77 -2.95
C ARG A 49 -2.57 5.30 -4.32
N GLY A 50 -2.08 4.42 -5.16
CA GLY A 50 -1.80 4.71 -6.55
C GLY A 50 -0.85 3.69 -7.19
N PRO A 51 -0.76 3.67 -8.53
CA PRO A 51 0.14 2.78 -9.24
C PRO A 51 1.60 3.16 -9.03
N THR A 52 2.43 2.14 -8.92
CA THR A 52 3.88 2.22 -8.73
C THR A 52 4.62 1.53 -9.87
N ALA A 53 5.91 1.74 -9.94
CA ALA A 53 6.84 1.11 -10.88
C ALA A 53 6.55 1.42 -12.36
N SER A 54 6.89 0.49 -13.24
CA SER A 54 6.96 0.70 -14.69
C SER A 54 5.63 0.47 -15.42
N ALA A 55 4.52 0.90 -14.87
CA ALA A 55 3.18 0.64 -15.39
C ALA A 55 3.05 0.81 -16.91
N GLY A 56 3.04 2.03 -17.39
CA GLY A 56 2.85 2.34 -18.81
C GLY A 56 4.13 2.64 -19.59
N GLN A 57 5.29 2.51 -18.99
CA GLN A 57 6.59 2.90 -19.59
C GLN A 57 6.59 4.36 -20.11
N LEU A 58 5.98 5.25 -19.34
CA LEU A 58 5.74 6.65 -19.73
C LEU A 58 6.96 7.56 -19.56
N GLY A 59 8.13 7.00 -19.27
CA GLY A 59 9.36 7.73 -19.07
C GLY A 59 9.80 7.81 -17.62
N ALA A 60 10.95 8.45 -17.38
CA ALA A 60 11.67 8.39 -16.11
C ALA A 60 10.85 8.84 -14.89
N THR A 61 10.06 9.90 -15.03
CA THR A 61 9.29 10.48 -13.93
C THR A 61 7.98 9.74 -13.63
N HIS A 62 7.62 8.71 -14.42
CA HIS A 62 6.39 7.94 -14.29
C HIS A 62 6.65 6.43 -14.12
N SER A 63 7.89 6.03 -13.89
CA SER A 63 8.28 4.62 -13.87
C SER A 63 9.20 4.29 -12.70
N GLN A 64 8.98 4.94 -11.55
CA GLN A 64 9.78 4.76 -10.35
C GLN A 64 9.03 3.91 -9.31
N ALA A 65 9.77 3.18 -8.49
CA ALA A 65 9.27 2.35 -7.41
C ALA A 65 9.75 2.92 -6.07
N PHE A 66 8.82 3.35 -5.23
CA PHE A 66 9.13 4.02 -3.96
C PHE A 66 8.74 3.19 -2.74
N GLU A 67 8.41 1.93 -2.89
CA GLU A 67 7.99 1.04 -1.79
C GLU A 67 8.99 1.08 -0.63
N ASN A 68 10.28 1.00 -0.93
CA ASN A 68 11.35 1.02 0.06
C ASN A 68 11.53 2.38 0.74
N TRP A 69 11.24 3.49 0.07
CA TRP A 69 11.30 4.82 0.69
C TRP A 69 10.28 4.95 1.82
N PHE A 70 9.05 4.54 1.55
CA PHE A 70 7.98 4.60 2.53
C PHE A 70 8.09 3.48 3.57
N ALA A 71 8.53 2.28 3.17
CA ALA A 71 8.74 1.16 4.09
C ALA A 71 9.83 1.44 5.13
N ASN A 72 10.81 2.29 4.80
CA ASN A 72 11.86 2.72 5.72
C ASN A 72 11.41 3.87 6.65
N THR A 73 10.17 4.31 6.57
CA THR A 73 9.64 5.42 7.38
C THR A 73 8.84 4.90 8.56
N PRO A 74 9.34 5.02 9.81
CA PRO A 74 8.58 4.62 11.00
C PRO A 74 7.25 5.37 11.09
N GLY A 75 6.18 4.61 11.36
CA GLY A 75 4.81 5.12 11.45
C GLY A 75 3.95 4.89 10.21
N LEU A 76 4.55 4.45 9.10
CA LEU A 76 3.83 4.00 7.91
C LEU A 76 3.75 2.48 7.83
N LYS A 77 2.69 1.99 7.22
CA LYS A 77 2.57 0.61 6.72
C LYS A 77 2.56 0.65 5.21
N VAL A 78 3.30 -0.26 4.55
CA VAL A 78 3.35 -0.34 3.09
C VAL A 78 2.76 -1.66 2.64
N VAL A 79 1.83 -1.60 1.69
CA VAL A 79 1.11 -2.75 1.16
C VAL A 79 1.17 -2.72 -0.35
N VAL A 80 1.54 -3.84 -0.96
CA VAL A 80 1.62 -4.01 -2.42
C VAL A 80 0.93 -5.33 -2.80
N PRO A 81 -0.34 -5.30 -3.21
CA PRO A 81 -1.10 -6.53 -3.52
C PRO A 81 -0.52 -7.25 -4.75
N SER A 82 -0.66 -8.57 -4.76
CA SER A 82 -0.16 -9.44 -5.82
C SER A 82 -1.27 -10.12 -6.62
N THR A 83 -2.49 -10.16 -6.10
CA THR A 83 -3.66 -10.78 -6.76
C THR A 83 -4.91 -9.92 -6.58
N VAL A 84 -5.96 -10.22 -7.35
CA VAL A 84 -7.28 -9.57 -7.18
C VAL A 84 -7.86 -9.81 -5.78
N TYR A 85 -7.67 -11.03 -5.26
CA TYR A 85 -8.04 -11.39 -3.89
C TYR A 85 -7.33 -10.51 -2.86
N ASP A 86 -5.99 -10.39 -2.99
CA ASP A 86 -5.18 -9.55 -2.12
C ASP A 86 -5.60 -8.07 -2.22
N ALA A 87 -5.86 -7.57 -3.42
CA ALA A 87 -6.23 -6.18 -3.64
C ALA A 87 -7.50 -5.79 -2.85
N LYS A 88 -8.57 -6.60 -2.93
CA LYS A 88 -9.80 -6.36 -2.17
C LYS A 88 -9.58 -6.49 -0.67
N GLY A 89 -8.97 -7.59 -0.21
CA GLY A 89 -8.82 -7.90 1.21
C GLY A 89 -7.87 -6.94 1.93
N LEU A 90 -6.73 -6.62 1.31
CA LEU A 90 -5.73 -5.71 1.89
C LEU A 90 -6.20 -4.25 1.85
N LEU A 91 -6.90 -3.80 0.79
CA LEU A 91 -7.41 -2.43 0.75
C LEU A 91 -8.47 -2.21 1.84
N LYS A 92 -9.36 -3.16 2.04
CA LYS A 92 -10.34 -3.09 3.14
C LYS A 92 -9.65 -3.07 4.51
N ALA A 93 -8.60 -3.87 4.69
CA ALA A 93 -7.80 -3.86 5.91
C ALA A 93 -7.11 -2.50 6.11
N ALA A 94 -6.53 -1.94 5.04
CA ALA A 94 -5.87 -0.63 5.07
C ALA A 94 -6.84 0.50 5.47
N ILE A 95 -8.06 0.51 4.92
CA ILE A 95 -9.08 1.52 5.26
C ILE A 95 -9.49 1.42 6.74
N ARG A 96 -9.49 0.23 7.31
CA ARG A 96 -9.87 -0.03 8.71
C ARG A 96 -8.72 0.15 9.71
N ASP A 97 -7.50 0.27 9.23
CA ASP A 97 -6.33 0.49 10.08
C ASP A 97 -6.34 1.90 10.69
N ASN A 98 -5.84 2.02 11.92
CA ASN A 98 -5.71 3.31 12.61
C ASN A 98 -4.34 3.97 12.41
N ALA A 99 -3.45 3.35 11.64
CA ALA A 99 -2.19 3.93 11.17
C ALA A 99 -2.28 4.30 9.68
N PRO A 100 -1.43 5.21 9.20
CA PRO A 100 -1.38 5.53 7.77
C PRO A 100 -0.85 4.34 6.97
N VAL A 101 -1.54 4.00 5.89
CA VAL A 101 -1.16 2.91 4.99
C VAL A 101 -0.84 3.47 3.60
N ILE A 102 0.32 3.12 3.10
CA ILE A 102 0.73 3.33 1.72
C ILE A 102 0.32 2.09 0.94
N PHE A 103 -0.61 2.23 0.02
CA PHE A 103 -1.16 1.14 -0.77
C PHE A 103 -0.74 1.31 -2.23
N MET A 104 0.31 0.61 -2.63
CA MET A 104 0.89 0.72 -3.97
C MET A 104 0.37 -0.38 -4.87
N GLU A 105 -0.12 0.00 -6.04
CA GLU A 105 -0.76 -0.87 -7.00
C GLU A 105 0.11 -1.03 -8.25
N SER A 106 -0.07 -2.14 -8.97
CA SER A 106 0.53 -2.28 -10.29
C SER A 106 -0.51 -1.96 -11.35
N GLU A 107 -0.29 -0.89 -12.11
CA GLU A 107 -1.18 -0.53 -13.23
C GLU A 107 -1.29 -1.65 -14.27
N GLN A 108 -0.20 -2.41 -14.46
CA GLN A 108 -0.19 -3.55 -15.39
C GLN A 108 -1.16 -4.66 -14.97
N MET A 109 -1.58 -4.68 -13.72
CA MET A 109 -2.52 -5.67 -13.18
C MET A 109 -3.97 -5.18 -13.14
N TYR A 110 -4.26 -3.93 -13.54
CA TYR A 110 -5.63 -3.40 -13.47
C TYR A 110 -6.63 -4.13 -14.36
N GLY A 111 -6.14 -4.82 -15.39
CA GLY A 111 -6.96 -5.67 -16.27
C GLY A 111 -7.10 -7.12 -15.80
N ASP A 112 -6.38 -7.52 -14.75
CA ASP A 112 -6.36 -8.90 -14.29
C ASP A 112 -7.72 -9.29 -13.69
N LYS A 113 -8.12 -10.52 -13.99
CA LYS A 113 -9.35 -11.13 -13.49
C LYS A 113 -9.02 -12.30 -12.60
N GLY A 114 -9.81 -12.48 -11.57
CA GLY A 114 -9.66 -13.60 -10.63
C GLY A 114 -10.90 -13.77 -9.77
N GLU A 115 -11.00 -14.90 -9.12
CA GLU A 115 -12.07 -15.18 -8.18
C GLU A 115 -11.89 -14.36 -6.92
N VAL A 116 -12.95 -13.70 -6.50
CA VAL A 116 -13.01 -12.90 -5.28
C VAL A 116 -14.30 -13.24 -4.56
N PRO A 117 -14.29 -13.61 -3.27
CA PRO A 117 -15.50 -13.87 -2.51
C PRO A 117 -16.44 -12.67 -2.52
N ASP A 118 -17.75 -12.94 -2.66
CA ASP A 118 -18.78 -11.88 -2.62
C ASP A 118 -18.92 -11.28 -1.23
N GLY A 119 -18.64 -12.05 -0.20
CA GLY A 119 -18.76 -11.63 1.20
C GLY A 119 -17.68 -10.66 1.66
N GLU A 120 -17.83 -10.24 2.91
CA GLU A 120 -16.84 -9.43 3.60
C GLU A 120 -15.64 -10.29 4.02
N TYR A 121 -14.43 -9.81 3.69
CA TYR A 121 -13.19 -10.33 4.24
C TYR A 121 -12.12 -9.25 4.25
N THR A 122 -11.14 -9.43 5.08
CA THR A 122 -9.90 -8.64 5.14
C THR A 122 -8.72 -9.59 5.22
N ILE A 123 -7.57 -9.11 4.76
CA ILE A 123 -6.29 -9.80 4.91
C ILE A 123 -5.46 -9.01 5.92
N PRO A 124 -4.92 -9.66 6.97
CA PRO A 124 -4.12 -8.98 7.98
C PRO A 124 -2.85 -8.38 7.36
N ILE A 125 -2.61 -7.09 7.63
CA ILE A 125 -1.38 -6.41 7.19
C ILE A 125 -0.23 -6.84 8.10
N GLY A 126 0.93 -7.18 7.50
CA GLY A 126 2.12 -7.60 8.23
C GLY A 126 2.27 -9.10 8.40
N VAL A 127 1.38 -9.88 7.82
CA VAL A 127 1.46 -11.35 7.79
C VAL A 127 1.85 -11.79 6.37
N ALA A 128 2.93 -12.54 6.26
CA ALA A 128 3.36 -13.12 4.99
C ALA A 128 2.43 -14.28 4.59
N ASP A 129 2.29 -14.49 3.29
CA ASP A 129 1.50 -15.58 2.72
C ASP A 129 2.42 -16.48 1.87
N ILE A 130 2.27 -17.79 2.03
CA ILE A 130 3.02 -18.78 1.25
C ILE A 130 2.27 -19.04 -0.05
N LYS A 131 2.76 -18.45 -1.13
CA LYS A 131 2.14 -18.60 -2.45
C LYS A 131 2.51 -19.92 -3.15
N ARG A 132 3.67 -20.48 -2.84
CA ARG A 132 4.17 -21.76 -3.35
C ARG A 132 5.02 -22.45 -2.31
N GLU A 133 4.65 -23.68 -1.97
CA GLU A 133 5.44 -24.53 -1.07
C GLU A 133 6.70 -25.05 -1.76
N GLY A 134 7.77 -25.23 -1.00
CA GLY A 134 9.05 -25.74 -1.48
C GLY A 134 9.95 -26.15 -0.33
N THR A 135 11.09 -26.79 -0.66
CA THR A 135 12.04 -27.33 0.33
C THR A 135 13.47 -26.82 0.16
N ASP A 136 13.84 -26.33 -1.02
CA ASP A 136 15.23 -26.08 -1.39
C ASP A 136 15.63 -24.60 -1.25
N VAL A 137 14.68 -23.69 -1.47
CA VAL A 137 14.95 -22.24 -1.45
C VAL A 137 13.71 -21.48 -0.99
N THR A 138 13.93 -20.39 -0.25
CA THR A 138 12.87 -19.43 0.10
C THR A 138 13.08 -18.15 -0.69
N ILE A 139 12.05 -17.76 -1.47
CA ILE A 139 12.04 -16.49 -2.18
C ILE A 139 10.97 -15.60 -1.53
N VAL A 140 11.35 -14.40 -1.12
CA VAL A 140 10.43 -13.40 -0.57
C VAL A 140 10.27 -12.27 -1.57
N SER A 141 9.03 -11.95 -1.93
CA SER A 141 8.74 -10.88 -2.89
C SER A 141 7.36 -10.27 -2.61
N PHE A 142 6.96 -9.29 -3.42
CA PHE A 142 5.68 -8.60 -3.33
C PHE A 142 5.22 -8.10 -4.70
N GLY A 143 3.95 -7.68 -4.79
CA GLY A 143 3.38 -7.10 -6.00
C GLY A 143 3.42 -8.04 -7.20
N LYS A 144 3.51 -7.50 -8.39
CA LYS A 144 3.46 -8.24 -9.65
C LYS A 144 4.54 -9.31 -9.79
N ILE A 145 5.72 -9.10 -9.19
CA ILE A 145 6.84 -10.05 -9.31
C ILE A 145 6.49 -11.41 -8.73
N ILE A 146 5.62 -11.50 -7.74
CA ILE A 146 5.12 -12.77 -7.21
C ILE A 146 4.57 -13.65 -8.33
N LEU A 147 3.79 -13.08 -9.26
CA LEU A 147 3.17 -13.82 -10.37
C LEU A 147 4.17 -14.35 -11.41
N VAL A 148 5.41 -13.88 -11.38
CA VAL A 148 6.49 -14.35 -12.24
C VAL A 148 7.29 -15.47 -11.56
N LEU A 149 7.25 -15.54 -10.22
CA LEU A 149 8.02 -16.47 -9.41
C LEU A 149 7.29 -17.78 -9.11
N ILE A 150 5.97 -17.81 -9.27
CA ILE A 150 5.11 -18.98 -8.98
C ILE A 150 4.67 -19.65 -10.27
#